data_3e86dc2aca5fc72ae45a5d9be01fe407
#
_entry.id   3e86dc2aca5fc72ae45a5d9be01fe407
#
_cell.length_a   1.000
_cell.length_b   1.000
_cell.length_c   1.000
_cell.angle_alpha   90.00
_cell.angle_beta   90.00
_cell.angle_gamma   90.00
#
_symmetry.space_group_name_H-M   'P 1'
#
loop_
_entity.id
_entity.type
_entity.pdbx_description
1 polymer ?
#
loop_
_entity_poly.entity_id
_entity_poly.type
_entity_poly.pdbx_seq_one_letter_code
_entity_poly.pdbx_strand_id
1 'polypeptide(L)'
;AKAAAGEILADAEKQANAVKEKGKEEAEAACREISQKSEEEVKAVEERAVSSCDLQRRKALLTAKQEIIKEVLDSAYQTLLDADDETYFALLRKMLHKFVLAQEGEICFSDTDLKRLPQGFEEEIQAIAREKGGVLTLSKESRKVCGGFVLIYGGIEENCTFEAMFSSKRDELSDKVHRLLFLEA
;
A
#
# COMPACT_ATOMS: atom_id res chain seq x y z
N ALA A 1 -65.82 -68.42 -14.60
CA ALA A 1 -64.62 -68.39 -13.75
C ALA A 1 -63.34 -68.00 -14.52
N LYS A 2 -63.02 -68.64 -15.71
CA LYS A 2 -61.79 -68.30 -16.49
C LYS A 2 -61.83 -66.87 -17.07
N ALA A 3 -62.94 -66.36 -17.57
CA ALA A 3 -63.05 -65.00 -18.12
C ALA A 3 -62.85 -63.93 -17.07
N ALA A 4 -63.48 -64.08 -15.91
CA ALA A 4 -63.33 -63.13 -14.79
C ALA A 4 -61.88 -63.09 -14.26
N ALA A 5 -61.16 -64.22 -14.25
CA ALA A 5 -59.75 -64.24 -13.85
C ALA A 5 -58.84 -63.58 -14.91
N GLY A 6 -59.16 -63.62 -16.20
CA GLY A 6 -58.47 -62.93 -17.26
C GLY A 6 -58.65 -61.38 -17.18
N GLU A 7 -59.85 -60.95 -16.88
CA GLU A 7 -60.11 -59.52 -16.70
C GLU A 7 -59.34 -58.90 -15.49
N ILE A 8 -59.30 -59.64 -14.37
CA ILE A 8 -58.55 -59.23 -13.21
C ILE A 8 -57.03 -59.12 -13.47
N LEU A 9 -56.50 -60.14 -14.23
CA LEU A 9 -55.08 -60.12 -14.63
C LEU A 9 -54.76 -58.94 -15.56
N ALA A 10 -55.61 -58.70 -16.56
CA ALA A 10 -55.45 -57.61 -17.51
C ALA A 10 -55.51 -56.20 -16.80
N ASP A 11 -56.43 -56.08 -15.85
CA ASP A 11 -56.52 -54.79 -15.06
C ASP A 11 -55.31 -54.61 -14.11
N ALA A 12 -54.83 -55.70 -13.50
CA ALA A 12 -53.64 -55.66 -12.68
C ALA A 12 -52.37 -55.31 -13.50
N GLU A 13 -52.24 -55.87 -14.70
CA GLU A 13 -51.14 -55.52 -15.63
C GLU A 13 -51.24 -54.07 -16.08
N LYS A 14 -52.41 -53.57 -16.40
CA LYS A 14 -52.63 -52.19 -16.77
C LYS A 14 -52.25 -51.20 -15.61
N GLN A 15 -52.68 -51.56 -14.40
CA GLN A 15 -52.32 -50.75 -13.19
C GLN A 15 -50.79 -50.81 -12.94
N ALA A 16 -50.16 -51.98 -13.03
CA ALA A 16 -48.71 -52.11 -12.87
C ALA A 16 -47.93 -51.32 -13.91
N ASN A 17 -48.39 -51.32 -15.18
CA ASN A 17 -47.77 -50.52 -16.24
C ASN A 17 -47.96 -49.00 -15.99
N ALA A 18 -49.12 -48.59 -15.57
CA ALA A 18 -49.37 -47.18 -15.24
C ALA A 18 -48.50 -46.69 -14.07
N VAL A 19 -48.28 -47.53 -13.05
CA VAL A 19 -47.36 -47.20 -11.94
C VAL A 19 -45.92 -47.13 -12.43
N LYS A 20 -45.48 -48.05 -13.30
CA LYS A 20 -44.15 -48.03 -13.88
C LYS A 20 -43.90 -46.79 -14.75
N GLU A 21 -44.83 -46.43 -15.63
CA GLU A 21 -44.69 -45.23 -16.46
C GLU A 21 -44.67 -43.94 -15.59
N LYS A 22 -45.56 -43.85 -14.61
CA LYS A 22 -45.53 -42.72 -13.67
C LYS A 22 -44.20 -42.62 -12.90
N GLY A 23 -43.67 -43.74 -12.42
CA GLY A 23 -42.38 -43.80 -11.75
C GLY A 23 -41.21 -43.41 -12.69
N LYS A 24 -41.27 -43.76 -13.95
CA LYS A 24 -40.34 -43.32 -14.97
C LYS A 24 -40.39 -41.80 -15.20
N GLU A 25 -41.57 -41.24 -15.40
CA GLU A 25 -41.77 -39.83 -15.61
C GLU A 25 -41.26 -39.00 -14.41
N GLU A 26 -41.57 -39.45 -13.19
CA GLU A 26 -41.07 -38.80 -11.95
C GLU A 26 -39.54 -38.89 -11.85
N ALA A 27 -38.94 -40.03 -12.16
CA ALA A 27 -37.49 -40.22 -12.16
C ALA A 27 -36.80 -39.33 -13.21
N GLU A 28 -37.34 -39.28 -14.44
CA GLU A 28 -36.80 -38.41 -15.49
C GLU A 28 -36.95 -36.92 -15.16
N ALA A 29 -38.03 -36.53 -14.52
CA ALA A 29 -38.21 -35.16 -14.05
C ALA A 29 -37.19 -34.81 -12.97
N ALA A 30 -36.99 -35.69 -11.98
CA ALA A 30 -35.97 -35.51 -10.95
C ALA A 30 -34.53 -35.44 -11.52
N CYS A 31 -34.22 -36.32 -12.49
CA CYS A 31 -32.92 -36.26 -13.17
C CYS A 31 -32.70 -34.95 -13.93
N ARG A 32 -33.71 -34.43 -14.62
CA ARG A 32 -33.64 -33.15 -15.30
C ARG A 32 -33.41 -31.98 -14.31
N GLU A 33 -34.12 -31.98 -13.20
CA GLU A 33 -33.96 -30.97 -12.17
C GLU A 33 -32.57 -31.01 -11.55
N ILE A 34 -32.03 -32.20 -11.25
CA ILE A 34 -30.67 -32.37 -10.71
C ILE A 34 -29.63 -31.88 -11.72
N SER A 35 -29.76 -32.29 -13.03
CA SER A 35 -28.85 -31.82 -14.07
C SER A 35 -28.85 -30.30 -14.20
N GLN A 36 -30.01 -29.67 -14.24
CA GLN A 36 -30.14 -28.23 -14.35
C GLN A 36 -29.48 -27.50 -13.15
N LYS A 37 -29.78 -27.96 -11.94
CA LYS A 37 -29.14 -27.40 -10.73
C LYS A 37 -27.63 -27.56 -10.75
N SER A 38 -27.14 -28.73 -11.18
CA SER A 38 -25.71 -28.99 -11.29
C SER A 38 -25.03 -28.04 -12.31
N GLU A 39 -25.67 -27.84 -13.47
CA GLU A 39 -25.17 -26.92 -14.50
C GLU A 39 -25.12 -25.45 -13.98
N GLU A 40 -26.17 -25.03 -13.27
CA GLU A 40 -26.23 -23.70 -12.64
C GLU A 40 -25.13 -23.54 -11.57
N GLU A 41 -24.92 -24.54 -10.73
CA GLU A 41 -23.86 -24.53 -9.70
C GLU A 41 -22.46 -24.48 -10.32
N VAL A 42 -22.20 -25.32 -11.37
CA VAL A 42 -20.92 -25.31 -12.09
C VAL A 42 -20.66 -23.94 -12.67
N LYS A 43 -21.64 -23.35 -13.38
CA LYS A 43 -21.50 -22.01 -13.96
C LYS A 43 -21.22 -20.95 -12.89
N ALA A 44 -21.91 -21.00 -11.75
CA ALA A 44 -21.68 -20.08 -10.65
C ALA A 44 -20.28 -20.24 -10.02
N VAL A 45 -19.74 -21.46 -9.98
CA VAL A 45 -18.37 -21.71 -9.53
C VAL A 45 -17.36 -21.15 -10.52
N GLU A 46 -17.55 -21.36 -11.83
CA GLU A 46 -16.68 -20.83 -12.88
C GLU A 46 -16.64 -19.28 -12.85
N GLU A 47 -17.79 -18.63 -12.78
CA GLU A 47 -17.89 -17.16 -12.71
C GLU A 47 -17.19 -16.61 -11.46
N ARG A 48 -17.34 -17.26 -10.30
CA ARG A 48 -16.63 -16.88 -9.07
C ARG A 48 -15.13 -17.09 -9.19
N ALA A 49 -14.69 -18.18 -9.81
CA ALA A 49 -13.27 -18.46 -10.01
C ALA A 49 -12.62 -17.40 -10.91
N VAL A 50 -13.23 -17.06 -12.03
CA VAL A 50 -12.76 -16.00 -12.93
C VAL A 50 -12.65 -14.66 -12.21
N SER A 51 -13.72 -14.25 -11.51
CA SER A 51 -13.74 -13.00 -10.74
C SER A 51 -12.66 -12.96 -9.65
N SER A 52 -12.45 -14.09 -8.96
CA SER A 52 -11.41 -14.22 -7.94
C SER A 52 -10.01 -14.12 -8.53
N CYS A 53 -9.75 -14.78 -9.66
CA CYS A 53 -8.47 -14.70 -10.38
C CYS A 53 -8.17 -13.26 -10.84
N ASP A 54 -9.16 -12.57 -11.39
CA ASP A 54 -9.01 -11.17 -11.81
C ASP A 54 -8.71 -10.24 -10.64
N LEU A 55 -9.38 -10.42 -9.52
CA LEU A 55 -9.12 -9.66 -8.31
C LEU A 55 -7.69 -9.91 -7.79
N GLN A 56 -7.28 -11.18 -7.73
CA GLN A 56 -5.92 -11.53 -7.30
C GLN A 56 -4.85 -10.94 -8.21
N ARG A 57 -5.06 -10.99 -9.54
CA ARG A 57 -4.15 -10.40 -10.51
C ARG A 57 -4.02 -8.89 -10.31
N ARG A 58 -5.13 -8.18 -10.16
CA ARG A 58 -5.12 -6.72 -9.89
C ARG A 58 -4.40 -6.39 -8.59
N LYS A 59 -4.67 -7.16 -7.54
CA LYS A 59 -4.00 -6.99 -6.24
C LYS A 59 -2.49 -7.21 -6.33
N ALA A 60 -2.06 -8.29 -6.99
CA ALA A 60 -0.65 -8.58 -7.18
C ALA A 60 0.07 -7.47 -7.96
N LEU A 61 -0.55 -6.97 -9.04
CA LEU A 61 0.01 -5.87 -9.82
C LEU A 61 0.11 -4.57 -9.01
N LEU A 62 -0.90 -4.25 -8.21
CA LEU A 62 -0.87 -3.08 -7.33
C LEU A 62 0.22 -3.20 -6.28
N THR A 63 0.34 -4.37 -5.64
CA THR A 63 1.40 -4.63 -4.65
C THR A 63 2.78 -4.46 -5.27
N ALA A 64 3.02 -5.07 -6.44
CA ALA A 64 4.31 -4.93 -7.14
C ALA A 64 4.64 -3.45 -7.48
N LYS A 65 3.65 -2.68 -7.93
CA LYS A 65 3.85 -1.24 -8.18
C LYS A 65 4.21 -0.47 -6.90
N GLN A 66 3.55 -0.78 -5.79
CA GLN A 66 3.84 -0.14 -4.50
C GLN A 66 5.23 -0.50 -3.97
N GLU A 67 5.67 -1.74 -4.16
CA GLU A 67 7.02 -2.19 -3.81
C GLU A 67 8.09 -1.44 -4.61
N ILE A 68 7.92 -1.31 -5.93
CA ILE A 68 8.84 -0.55 -6.79
C ILE A 68 8.91 0.93 -6.35
N ILE A 69 7.76 1.56 -6.10
CA ILE A 69 7.73 2.96 -5.63
C ILE A 69 8.48 3.09 -4.30
N LYS A 70 8.26 2.17 -3.38
CA LYS A 70 8.95 2.16 -2.09
C LYS A 70 10.46 2.02 -2.28
N GLU A 71 10.92 1.08 -3.11
CA GLU A 71 12.35 0.88 -3.40
C GLU A 71 13.01 2.13 -3.98
N VAL A 72 12.32 2.82 -4.90
CA VAL A 72 12.82 4.09 -5.47
C VAL A 72 12.94 5.17 -4.40
N LEU A 73 11.95 5.31 -3.52
CA LEU A 73 11.99 6.28 -2.44
C LEU A 73 13.06 5.95 -1.40
N ASP A 74 13.19 4.68 -1.03
CA ASP A 74 14.22 4.22 -0.10
C ASP A 74 15.63 4.45 -0.69
N SER A 75 15.82 4.19 -1.99
CA SER A 75 17.08 4.47 -2.69
C SER A 75 17.39 5.97 -2.75
N ALA A 76 16.40 6.80 -3.02
CA ALA A 76 16.56 8.26 -3.01
C ALA A 76 16.93 8.79 -1.62
N TYR A 77 16.33 8.25 -0.58
CA TYR A 77 16.66 8.57 0.82
C TYR A 77 18.11 8.19 1.16
N GLN A 78 18.54 6.97 0.78
CA GLN A 78 19.93 6.54 1.00
C GLN A 78 20.93 7.42 0.22
N THR A 79 20.60 7.77 -1.02
CA THR A 79 21.44 8.68 -1.82
C THR A 79 21.67 10.03 -1.14
N LEU A 80 20.66 10.55 -0.41
CA LEU A 80 20.82 11.79 0.37
C LEU A 80 21.73 11.60 1.60
N LEU A 81 21.62 10.45 2.26
CA LEU A 81 22.47 10.16 3.42
C LEU A 81 23.93 9.91 3.03
N ASP A 82 24.15 9.30 1.88
CA ASP A 82 25.47 8.94 1.34
C ASP A 82 26.10 10.05 0.49
N ALA A 83 25.42 11.21 0.38
CA ALA A 83 25.95 12.36 -0.34
C ALA A 83 27.28 12.83 0.27
N ASP A 84 28.19 13.33 -0.58
CA ASP A 84 29.41 13.97 -0.13
C ASP A 84 29.10 15.18 0.78
N ASP A 85 30.06 15.57 1.64
CA ASP A 85 29.85 16.61 2.62
C ASP A 85 29.45 17.96 2.00
N GLU A 86 29.99 18.30 0.83
CA GLU A 86 29.64 19.54 0.13
C GLU A 86 28.16 19.56 -0.27
N THR A 87 27.70 18.51 -0.95
CA THR A 87 26.31 18.33 -1.39
C THR A 87 25.35 18.25 -0.18
N TYR A 88 25.73 17.47 0.83
CA TYR A 88 24.96 17.28 2.05
C TYR A 88 24.72 18.60 2.79
N PHE A 89 25.79 19.34 3.10
CA PHE A 89 25.68 20.61 3.82
C PHE A 89 25.07 21.73 2.97
N ALA A 90 25.22 21.69 1.63
CA ALA A 90 24.47 22.59 0.75
C ALA A 90 22.95 22.37 0.84
N LEU A 91 22.51 21.11 0.99
CA LEU A 91 21.11 20.80 1.22
C LEU A 91 20.64 21.29 2.60
N LEU A 92 21.44 21.07 3.65
CA LEU A 92 21.12 21.56 4.99
C LEU A 92 20.98 23.10 5.03
N ARG A 93 21.82 23.84 4.30
CA ARG A 93 21.66 25.31 4.16
C ARG A 93 20.29 25.70 3.59
N LYS A 94 19.86 25.03 2.53
CA LYS A 94 18.53 25.26 1.94
C LYS A 94 17.40 24.96 2.94
N MET A 95 17.57 23.90 3.72
CA MET A 95 16.59 23.55 4.76
C MET A 95 16.58 24.58 5.89
N LEU A 96 17.74 25.06 6.33
CA LEU A 96 17.85 26.14 7.31
C LEU A 96 17.10 27.40 6.86
N HIS A 97 17.34 27.87 5.64
CA HIS A 97 16.59 29.00 5.08
C HIS A 97 15.08 28.77 5.04
N LYS A 98 14.62 27.54 4.94
CA LYS A 98 13.20 27.22 4.90
C LYS A 98 12.56 27.12 6.28
N PHE A 99 13.22 26.47 7.23
CA PHE A 99 12.61 26.07 8.50
C PHE A 99 12.96 26.96 9.69
N VAL A 100 14.05 27.73 9.62
CA VAL A 100 14.43 28.62 10.72
C VAL A 100 13.38 29.71 10.95
N LEU A 101 12.99 29.90 12.21
CA LEU A 101 11.99 30.87 12.64
C LEU A 101 12.65 32.15 13.22
N ALA A 102 11.87 33.23 13.27
CA ALA A 102 12.28 34.51 13.88
C ALA A 102 12.19 34.43 15.43
N GLN A 103 12.86 33.46 16.03
CA GLN A 103 12.84 33.21 17.47
C GLN A 103 14.23 32.81 17.97
N GLU A 104 14.43 32.86 19.28
CA GLU A 104 15.62 32.31 19.93
C GLU A 104 15.42 30.79 20.13
N GLY A 105 16.44 30.02 19.75
CA GLY A 105 16.37 28.56 19.84
C GLY A 105 17.71 27.87 19.71
N GLU A 106 17.66 26.56 19.73
CA GLU A 106 18.82 25.69 19.54
C GLU A 106 18.64 24.82 18.29
N ILE A 107 19.76 24.49 17.64
CA ILE A 107 19.83 23.52 16.58
C ILE A 107 20.67 22.33 17.03
N CYS A 108 20.09 21.11 16.86
CA CYS A 108 20.72 19.86 17.23
C CYS A 108 20.95 18.99 15.98
N PHE A 109 22.15 18.44 15.87
CA PHE A 109 22.53 17.49 14.82
C PHE A 109 22.76 16.08 15.38
N SER A 110 22.98 15.13 14.49
CA SER A 110 23.48 13.81 14.85
C SER A 110 24.94 13.89 15.31
N ASP A 111 25.39 12.88 16.07
CA ASP A 111 26.80 12.76 16.46
C ASP A 111 27.74 12.66 15.25
N THR A 112 27.28 12.02 14.17
CA THR A 112 28.02 11.93 12.91
C THR A 112 28.14 13.27 12.22
N ASP A 113 27.06 14.05 12.16
CA ASP A 113 27.07 15.36 11.51
C ASP A 113 27.89 16.39 12.30
N LEU A 114 27.82 16.36 13.64
CA LEU A 114 28.65 17.22 14.48
C LEU A 114 30.15 17.01 14.23
N LYS A 115 30.59 15.76 13.96
CA LYS A 115 32.00 15.44 13.71
C LYS A 115 32.49 15.89 12.34
N ARG A 116 31.61 16.03 11.35
CA ARG A 116 31.94 16.42 9.97
C ARG A 116 31.48 17.82 9.60
N LEU A 117 31.05 18.61 10.59
CA LEU A 117 30.59 19.99 10.36
C LEU A 117 31.68 20.81 9.66
N PRO A 118 31.36 21.45 8.51
CA PRO A 118 32.33 22.31 7.83
C PRO A 118 32.78 23.49 8.73
N GLN A 119 34.01 23.90 8.56
CA GLN A 119 34.51 25.06 9.25
C GLN A 119 33.68 26.30 8.85
N GLY A 120 33.22 27.07 9.83
CA GLY A 120 32.38 28.24 9.60
C GLY A 120 30.88 27.97 9.48
N PHE A 121 30.44 26.69 9.53
CA PHE A 121 29.03 26.37 9.37
C PHE A 121 28.15 26.84 10.53
N GLU A 122 28.72 26.92 11.74
CA GLU A 122 28.03 27.51 12.90
C GLU A 122 27.74 29.01 12.71
N GLU A 123 28.71 29.75 12.18
CA GLU A 123 28.54 31.14 11.82
C GLU A 123 27.50 31.36 10.73
N GLU A 124 27.44 30.43 9.75
CA GLU A 124 26.39 30.43 8.70
C GLU A 124 24.99 30.20 9.31
N ILE A 125 24.82 29.23 10.23
CA ILE A 125 23.57 28.98 10.94
C ILE A 125 23.11 30.27 11.67
N GLN A 126 24.02 30.91 12.39
CA GLN A 126 23.72 32.14 13.10
C GLN A 126 23.38 33.31 12.15
N ALA A 127 24.05 33.40 10.99
CA ALA A 127 23.76 34.42 10.00
C ALA A 127 22.34 34.20 9.42
N ILE A 128 21.98 32.98 9.04
CA ILE A 128 20.64 32.64 8.54
C ILE A 128 19.56 32.96 9.58
N ALA A 129 19.82 32.65 10.86
CA ALA A 129 18.87 32.96 11.92
C ALA A 129 18.68 34.49 12.09
N ARG A 130 19.77 35.25 12.05
CA ARG A 130 19.73 36.73 12.14
C ARG A 130 19.01 37.38 10.96
N GLU A 131 19.19 36.86 9.73
CA GLU A 131 18.46 37.35 8.56
C GLU A 131 16.95 37.25 8.74
N LYS A 132 16.49 36.23 9.47
CA LYS A 132 15.07 36.02 9.80
C LYS A 132 14.61 36.74 11.10
N GLY A 133 15.51 37.40 11.79
CA GLY A 133 15.19 38.08 13.05
C GLY A 133 15.21 37.16 14.28
N GLY A 134 15.81 36.00 14.17
CA GLY A 134 15.99 35.04 15.27
C GLY A 134 17.45 34.86 15.70
N VAL A 135 17.66 33.99 16.65
CA VAL A 135 18.99 33.56 17.12
C VAL A 135 18.99 32.04 17.24
N LEU A 136 19.95 31.37 16.63
CA LEU A 136 20.15 29.93 16.79
C LEU A 136 21.52 29.64 17.39
N THR A 137 21.53 28.81 18.41
CA THR A 137 22.76 28.31 19.06
C THR A 137 22.95 26.83 18.68
N LEU A 138 24.16 26.47 18.27
CA LEU A 138 24.48 25.06 18.01
C LEU A 138 24.54 24.29 19.33
N SER A 139 23.68 23.30 19.50
CA SER A 139 23.71 22.44 20.69
C SER A 139 24.88 21.47 20.62
N LYS A 140 25.53 21.30 21.78
CA LYS A 140 26.60 20.31 21.95
C LYS A 140 26.04 18.90 22.17
N GLU A 141 24.76 18.79 22.49
CA GLU A 141 24.07 17.52 22.67
C GLU A 141 23.64 16.98 21.30
N SER A 142 24.12 15.79 20.97
CA SER A 142 23.72 15.11 19.74
C SER A 142 22.33 14.50 19.87
N ARG A 143 21.62 14.41 18.75
CA ARG A 143 20.35 13.70 18.66
C ARG A 143 20.52 12.40 17.88
N LYS A 144 19.74 11.36 18.23
CA LYS A 144 19.73 10.09 17.51
C LYS A 144 18.86 10.21 16.25
N VAL A 145 19.39 10.91 15.23
CA VAL A 145 18.72 11.13 13.95
C VAL A 145 19.66 10.73 12.80
N CYS A 146 19.06 10.30 11.69
CA CYS A 146 19.78 9.94 10.48
C CYS A 146 19.66 11.06 9.44
N GLY A 147 20.54 12.08 9.56
CA GLY A 147 20.61 13.22 8.64
C GLY A 147 19.53 14.29 8.89
N GLY A 148 19.89 15.52 8.52
CA GLY A 148 19.08 16.70 8.84
C GLY A 148 19.38 17.23 10.24
N PHE A 149 18.44 17.95 10.83
CA PHE A 149 18.60 18.58 12.14
C PHE A 149 17.25 18.70 12.87
N VAL A 150 17.31 19.02 14.17
CA VAL A 150 16.14 19.35 14.98
C VAL A 150 16.32 20.77 15.50
N LEU A 151 15.29 21.60 15.34
CA LEU A 151 15.23 22.94 15.92
C LEU A 151 14.42 22.91 17.21
N ILE A 152 14.87 23.63 18.23
CA ILE A 152 14.20 23.72 19.54
C ILE A 152 13.92 25.17 19.84
N TYR A 153 12.65 25.54 19.96
CA TYR A 153 12.20 26.90 20.28
C TYR A 153 11.29 26.87 21.52
N GLY A 154 11.76 27.41 22.62
CA GLY A 154 10.95 27.50 23.85
C GLY A 154 10.43 26.14 24.35
N GLY A 155 11.17 25.07 24.13
CA GLY A 155 10.79 23.69 24.50
C GLY A 155 9.93 22.96 23.45
N ILE A 156 9.63 23.57 22.32
CA ILE A 156 8.96 22.93 21.17
C ILE A 156 10.04 22.46 20.19
N GLU A 157 10.01 21.18 19.85
CA GLU A 157 10.91 20.59 18.86
C GLU A 157 10.29 20.61 17.46
N GLU A 158 10.99 21.20 16.51
CA GLU A 158 10.70 21.13 15.06
C GLU A 158 11.63 20.09 14.43
N ASN A 159 11.05 18.99 13.98
CA ASN A 159 11.80 17.89 13.39
C ASN A 159 12.06 18.15 11.89
N CYS A 160 13.26 18.63 11.57
CA CYS A 160 13.74 18.89 10.21
C CYS A 160 14.68 17.77 9.71
N THR A 161 14.51 16.55 10.16
CA THR A 161 15.28 15.41 9.65
C THR A 161 14.82 14.99 8.26
N PHE A 162 15.69 14.33 7.51
CA PHE A 162 15.30 13.76 6.21
C PHE A 162 14.17 12.74 6.35
N GLU A 163 14.18 11.93 7.41
CA GLU A 163 13.11 10.97 7.68
C GLU A 163 11.74 11.67 7.84
N ALA A 164 11.69 12.73 8.64
CA ALA A 164 10.47 13.51 8.83
C ALA A 164 9.99 14.16 7.53
N MET A 165 10.93 14.69 6.71
CA MET A 165 10.62 15.29 5.42
C MET A 165 10.08 14.27 4.41
N PHE A 166 10.70 13.10 4.31
CA PHE A 166 10.22 12.02 3.44
C PHE A 166 8.87 11.49 3.92
N SER A 167 8.70 11.32 5.22
CA SER A 167 7.43 10.88 5.80
C SER A 167 6.29 11.87 5.53
N SER A 168 6.53 13.17 5.75
CA SER A 168 5.52 14.23 5.53
C SER A 168 5.13 14.41 4.06
N LYS A 169 6.00 14.03 3.13
CA LYS A 169 5.79 14.16 1.67
C LYS A 169 5.62 12.81 0.97
N ARG A 170 5.45 11.74 1.72
CA ARG A 170 5.43 10.38 1.17
C ARG A 170 4.41 10.21 0.05
N ASP A 171 3.20 10.71 0.24
CA ASP A 171 2.12 10.58 -0.75
C ASP A 171 2.44 11.38 -2.01
N GLU A 172 2.91 12.63 -1.87
CA GLU A 172 3.34 13.46 -3.00
C GLU A 172 4.48 12.82 -3.80
N LEU A 173 5.48 12.28 -3.09
CA LEU A 173 6.63 11.62 -3.71
C LEU A 173 6.20 10.31 -4.38
N SER A 174 5.33 9.52 -3.75
CA SER A 174 4.79 8.29 -4.32
C SER A 174 4.01 8.55 -5.61
N ASP A 175 3.18 9.60 -5.63
CA ASP A 175 2.43 10.01 -6.82
C ASP A 175 3.36 10.47 -7.95
N LYS A 176 4.44 11.18 -7.64
CA LYS A 176 5.44 11.58 -8.65
C LYS A 176 6.15 10.37 -9.24
N VAL A 177 6.61 9.45 -8.41
CA VAL A 177 7.26 8.20 -8.87
C VAL A 177 6.30 7.36 -9.69
N HIS A 178 5.05 7.24 -9.23
CA HIS A 178 4.01 6.51 -9.98
C HIS A 178 3.79 7.10 -11.38
N ARG A 179 3.69 8.41 -11.50
CA ARG A 179 3.53 9.07 -12.80
C ARG A 179 4.71 8.82 -13.72
N LEU A 180 5.93 9.03 -13.22
CA LEU A 180 7.17 8.83 -14.00
C LEU A 180 7.35 7.40 -14.49
N LEU A 181 7.01 6.40 -13.66
CA LEU A 181 7.28 5.00 -14.01
C LEU A 181 6.14 4.31 -14.77
N PHE A 182 4.89 4.76 -14.61
CA PHE A 182 3.74 4.00 -15.09
C PHE A 182 2.75 4.79 -15.96
N LEU A 183 2.90 6.11 -16.09
CA LEU A 183 1.99 6.95 -16.87
C LEU A 183 2.68 7.77 -17.96
N GLU A 184 3.97 8.09 -17.81
CA GLU A 184 4.74 8.91 -18.77
C GLU A 184 5.73 8.08 -19.61
N ALA A 185 5.63 6.75 -19.54
CA ALA A 185 6.46 5.80 -20.30
C ALA A 185 5.77 5.36 -21.59
#